data_1fef529eb6760c30adc018efa421d79b
#
_entry.id   1fef529eb6760c30adc018efa421d79b
#
_cell.length_a   1.000
_cell.length_b   1.000
_cell.length_c   1.000
_cell.angle_alpha   90.00
_cell.angle_beta   90.00
_cell.angle_gamma   90.00
#
_symmetry.space_group_name_H-M   'P 1'
#
loop_
_entity.id
_entity.type
_entity.pdbx_description
1 polymer ?
#
loop_
_entity_poly.entity_id
_entity_poly.type
_entity_poly.pdbx_seq_one_letter_code
_entity_poly.pdbx_strand_id
1 'polypeptide(L)'
;MVENYKKIISKYFEKNGFIDANVRSFDNFVEKVLPKVVEEVGEIRPTIIPENVQDFVIKLNKIWIGEPQIIEADGSKRTVFPMEARLRKITYASPIFLEVNAYVDGLQVESFTTQIGKLPVMVRSKHCNLHGLKRDELIEKGEDPDDLGGYFIL
;
A
#
# COMPACT_ATOMS: atom_id res chain seq x y z
N MET A 1 -25.30 -0.75 -35.01
CA MET A 1 -23.95 -1.02 -34.43
C MET A 1 -23.62 -0.07 -33.27
N VAL A 2 -23.72 1.24 -33.44
CA VAL A 2 -23.42 2.26 -32.38
C VAL A 2 -24.29 2.10 -31.12
N GLU A 3 -25.54 1.72 -31.24
CA GLU A 3 -26.50 1.54 -30.14
C GLU A 3 -26.14 0.36 -29.22
N ASN A 4 -25.53 -0.68 -29.77
CA ASN A 4 -25.04 -1.82 -28.98
C ASN A 4 -23.82 -1.45 -28.13
N TYR A 5 -22.92 -0.60 -28.65
CA TYR A 5 -21.78 -0.12 -27.88
C TYR A 5 -22.21 0.76 -26.71
N LYS A 6 -23.20 1.63 -26.89
CA LYS A 6 -23.77 2.47 -25.81
C LYS A 6 -24.34 1.59 -24.69
N LYS A 7 -25.09 0.53 -25.02
CA LYS A 7 -25.64 -0.40 -24.03
C LYS A 7 -24.56 -1.16 -23.27
N ILE A 8 -23.48 -1.57 -23.94
CA ILE A 8 -22.36 -2.26 -23.32
C ILE A 8 -21.63 -1.31 -22.33
N ILE A 9 -21.37 -0.08 -22.79
CA ILE A 9 -20.70 0.95 -21.97
C ILE A 9 -21.56 1.30 -20.74
N SER A 10 -22.87 1.54 -20.92
CA SER A 10 -23.77 1.82 -19.80
C SER A 10 -23.79 0.69 -18.79
N LYS A 11 -23.93 -0.58 -19.24
CA LYS A 11 -23.88 -1.74 -18.35
C LYS A 11 -22.54 -1.90 -17.63
N TYR A 12 -21.42 -1.56 -18.29
CA TYR A 12 -20.12 -1.61 -17.66
C TYR A 12 -20.04 -0.62 -16.48
N PHE A 13 -20.44 0.64 -16.71
CA PHE A 13 -20.40 1.68 -15.67
C PHE A 13 -21.48 1.49 -14.58
N GLU A 14 -22.63 0.94 -14.91
CA GLU A 14 -23.64 0.53 -13.91
C GLU A 14 -23.10 -0.53 -12.95
N LYS A 15 -22.28 -1.46 -13.46
CA LYS A 15 -21.70 -2.56 -12.67
C LYS A 15 -20.45 -2.17 -11.91
N ASN A 16 -19.56 -1.40 -12.52
CA ASN A 16 -18.20 -1.16 -12.00
C ASN A 16 -17.99 0.27 -11.50
N GLY A 17 -18.87 1.24 -11.82
CA GLY A 17 -18.67 2.66 -11.52
C GLY A 17 -17.54 3.29 -12.35
N PHE A 18 -17.44 4.62 -12.28
CA PHE A 18 -16.43 5.39 -13.02
C PHE A 18 -15.02 5.29 -12.42
N ILE A 19 -14.93 5.01 -11.13
CA ILE A 19 -13.68 5.07 -10.33
C ILE A 19 -13.03 3.69 -10.16
N ASP A 20 -13.79 2.63 -10.46
CA ASP A 20 -13.35 1.24 -10.28
C ASP A 20 -11.99 0.93 -10.95
N ALA A 21 -11.73 1.49 -12.13
CA ALA A 21 -10.47 1.30 -12.83
C ALA A 21 -9.27 1.87 -12.05
N ASN A 22 -9.43 3.03 -11.41
CA ASN A 22 -8.39 3.66 -10.59
C ASN A 22 -8.10 2.84 -9.34
N VAL A 23 -9.16 2.44 -8.62
CA VAL A 23 -9.04 1.62 -7.41
C VAL A 23 -8.38 0.28 -7.72
N ARG A 24 -8.83 -0.42 -8.77
CA ARG A 24 -8.21 -1.69 -9.19
C ARG A 24 -6.74 -1.52 -9.60
N SER A 25 -6.41 -0.42 -10.27
CA SER A 25 -5.02 -0.14 -10.66
C SER A 25 -4.12 0.01 -9.44
N PHE A 26 -4.58 0.74 -8.42
CA PHE A 26 -3.87 0.88 -7.15
C PHE A 26 -3.73 -0.46 -6.41
N ASP A 27 -4.82 -1.21 -6.27
CA ASP A 27 -4.80 -2.52 -5.62
C ASP A 27 -3.84 -3.47 -6.35
N ASN A 28 -3.87 -3.51 -7.68
CA ASN A 28 -2.94 -4.32 -8.48
C ASN A 28 -1.48 -3.86 -8.30
N PHE A 29 -1.23 -2.56 -8.19
CA PHE A 29 0.11 -2.04 -7.90
C PHE A 29 0.63 -2.59 -6.58
N VAL A 30 -0.15 -2.47 -5.50
CA VAL A 30 0.26 -2.91 -4.16
C VAL A 30 0.39 -4.44 -4.07
N GLU A 31 -0.59 -5.18 -4.63
CA GLU A 31 -0.67 -6.63 -4.48
C GLU A 31 0.28 -7.41 -5.43
N LYS A 32 0.61 -6.84 -6.60
CA LYS A 32 1.37 -7.57 -7.64
C LYS A 32 2.63 -6.85 -8.10
N VAL A 33 2.55 -5.54 -8.38
CA VAL A 33 3.68 -4.82 -8.96
C VAL A 33 4.77 -4.60 -7.91
N LEU A 34 4.40 -4.14 -6.73
CA LEU A 34 5.34 -3.86 -5.65
C LEU A 34 6.13 -5.12 -5.21
N PRO A 35 5.49 -6.29 -4.95
CA PRO A 35 6.22 -7.52 -4.69
C PRO A 35 7.13 -7.97 -5.84
N LYS A 36 6.67 -7.83 -7.08
CA LYS A 36 7.46 -8.20 -8.25
C LYS A 36 8.72 -7.36 -8.40
N VAL A 37 8.66 -6.05 -8.11
CA VAL A 37 9.85 -5.19 -8.12
C VAL A 37 10.89 -5.67 -7.11
N VAL A 38 10.47 -6.05 -5.90
CA VAL A 38 11.38 -6.57 -4.88
C VAL A 38 11.98 -7.92 -5.30
N GLU A 39 11.18 -8.79 -5.90
CA GLU A 39 11.64 -10.07 -6.45
C GLU A 39 12.67 -9.89 -7.59
N GLU A 40 12.46 -8.91 -8.48
CA GLU A 40 13.39 -8.58 -9.57
C GLU A 40 14.72 -8.01 -9.05
N VAL A 41 14.73 -7.22 -7.98
CA VAL A 41 15.97 -6.77 -7.32
C VAL A 41 16.66 -7.94 -6.62
N GLY A 42 15.89 -8.77 -5.92
CA GLY A 42 16.27 -10.03 -5.30
C GLY A 42 17.34 -9.90 -4.21
N GLU A 43 18.58 -9.58 -4.60
CA GLU A 43 19.71 -9.49 -3.67
C GLU A 43 20.59 -8.26 -3.90
N ILE A 44 21.21 -7.80 -2.83
CA ILE A 44 22.16 -6.68 -2.83
C ILE A 44 23.50 -7.22 -2.33
N ARG A 45 24.56 -6.98 -3.11
CA ARG A 45 25.94 -7.33 -2.75
C ARG A 45 26.75 -6.05 -2.54
N PRO A 46 27.13 -5.69 -1.32
CA PRO A 46 27.99 -4.57 -1.06
C PRO A 46 29.38 -4.76 -1.73
N THR A 47 29.94 -3.68 -2.26
CA THR A 47 31.28 -3.71 -2.86
C THR A 47 32.41 -3.61 -1.84
N ILE A 48 32.10 -3.14 -0.63
CA ILE A 48 33.04 -3.02 0.48
C ILE A 48 32.53 -3.92 1.60
N ILE A 49 33.32 -4.95 1.92
CA ILE A 49 33.05 -5.92 2.97
C ILE A 49 34.24 -5.98 3.94
N PRO A 50 34.04 -6.36 5.22
CA PRO A 50 35.12 -6.54 6.20
C PRO A 50 36.17 -7.56 5.72
N GLU A 51 37.44 -7.36 6.10
CA GLU A 51 38.57 -8.22 5.67
C GLU A 51 38.42 -9.70 6.02
N ASN A 52 37.62 -10.03 7.04
CA ASN A 52 37.40 -11.40 7.52
C ASN A 52 36.17 -12.08 6.88
N VAL A 53 35.46 -11.41 5.96
CA VAL A 53 34.29 -11.90 5.28
C VAL A 53 34.59 -12.09 3.81
N GLN A 54 34.31 -13.27 3.25
CA GLN A 54 34.53 -13.54 1.82
C GLN A 54 33.34 -13.15 0.97
N ASP A 55 32.13 -13.35 1.47
CA ASP A 55 30.90 -13.00 0.76
C ASP A 55 29.86 -12.45 1.75
N PHE A 56 29.26 -11.31 1.38
CA PHE A 56 28.16 -10.72 2.13
C PHE A 56 27.00 -10.40 1.20
N VAL A 57 25.85 -10.99 1.49
CA VAL A 57 24.65 -10.84 0.64
C VAL A 57 23.46 -10.44 1.49
N ILE A 58 22.73 -9.45 1.03
CA ILE A 58 21.45 -9.04 1.58
C ILE A 58 20.37 -9.52 0.60
N LYS A 59 19.49 -10.43 1.03
CA LYS A 59 18.36 -10.88 0.24
C LYS A 59 17.09 -10.14 0.67
N LEU A 60 16.39 -9.61 -0.33
CA LEU A 60 15.09 -8.98 -0.15
C LEU A 60 14.02 -10.06 -0.31
N ASN A 61 13.20 -10.27 0.72
CA ASN A 61 12.20 -11.34 0.70
C ASN A 61 10.81 -10.80 0.38
N LYS A 62 10.08 -10.42 1.42
CA LYS A 62 8.68 -10.03 1.32
C LYS A 62 8.51 -8.54 1.56
N ILE A 63 7.72 -7.90 0.70
CA ILE A 63 7.27 -6.52 0.89
C ILE A 63 5.75 -6.49 1.09
N TRP A 64 5.28 -5.64 1.98
CA TRP A 64 3.85 -5.39 2.19
C TRP A 64 3.64 -4.00 2.76
N ILE A 65 2.41 -3.53 2.70
CA ILE A 65 1.99 -2.30 3.38
C ILE A 65 1.16 -2.65 4.62
N GLY A 66 1.30 -1.84 5.66
CA GLY A 66 0.45 -1.92 6.85
C GLY A 66 -0.87 -1.17 6.66
N GLU A 67 -1.63 -1.04 7.74
CA GLU A 67 -2.82 -0.18 7.75
C GLU A 67 -2.42 1.30 7.76
N PRO A 68 -3.24 2.19 7.15
CA PRO A 68 -3.05 3.63 7.29
C PRO A 68 -3.04 4.05 8.75
N GLN A 69 -1.92 4.63 9.18
CA GLN A 69 -1.69 5.01 10.57
C GLN A 69 -0.94 6.33 10.70
N ILE A 70 -1.15 6.99 11.82
CA ILE A 70 -0.43 8.18 12.22
C ILE A 70 0.42 7.88 13.46
N ILE A 71 1.55 8.55 13.55
CA ILE A 71 2.39 8.57 14.75
C ILE A 71 2.10 9.88 15.45
N GLU A 72 1.58 9.81 16.67
CA GLU A 72 1.30 10.97 17.50
C GLU A 72 2.58 11.54 18.14
N ALA A 73 2.48 12.72 18.74
CA ALA A 73 3.62 13.41 19.32
C ALA A 73 4.30 12.63 20.47
N ASP A 74 3.58 11.74 21.13
CA ASP A 74 4.08 10.85 22.19
C ASP A 74 4.73 9.57 21.62
N GLY A 75 4.78 9.41 20.29
CA GLY A 75 5.31 8.24 19.60
C GLY A 75 4.30 7.09 19.45
N SER A 76 3.09 7.20 19.98
CA SER A 76 2.05 6.19 19.81
C SER A 76 1.58 6.12 18.38
N LYS A 77 1.24 4.90 17.93
CA LYS A 77 0.70 4.64 16.60
C LYS A 77 -0.79 4.37 16.71
N ARG A 78 -1.59 5.00 15.89
CA ARG A 78 -3.00 4.69 15.79
C ARG A 78 -3.50 4.74 14.34
N THR A 79 -4.56 4.01 14.08
CA THR A 79 -5.28 3.99 12.83
C THR A 79 -5.83 5.37 12.50
N VAL A 80 -5.68 5.82 11.27
CA VAL A 80 -6.21 7.08 10.74
C VAL A 80 -7.24 6.82 9.66
N PHE A 81 -8.29 7.64 9.60
CA PHE A 81 -9.31 7.60 8.56
C PHE A 81 -9.15 8.78 7.60
N PRO A 82 -9.64 8.67 6.35
CA PRO A 82 -9.50 9.74 5.36
C PRO A 82 -10.04 11.10 5.81
N MET A 83 -11.20 11.15 6.47
CA MET A 83 -11.75 12.41 6.99
C MET A 83 -10.82 13.08 8.00
N GLU A 84 -10.25 12.30 8.92
CA GLU A 84 -9.29 12.82 9.88
C GLU A 84 -8.02 13.34 9.19
N ALA A 85 -7.52 12.62 8.18
CA ALA A 85 -6.37 13.08 7.40
C ALA A 85 -6.64 14.43 6.72
N ARG A 86 -7.85 14.62 6.16
CA ARG A 86 -8.28 15.91 5.58
C ARG A 86 -8.31 17.03 6.63
N LEU A 87 -8.94 16.79 7.79
CA LEU A 87 -9.07 17.77 8.86
C LEU A 87 -7.72 18.18 9.43
N ARG A 88 -6.81 17.22 9.62
CA ARG A 88 -5.47 17.46 10.15
C ARG A 88 -4.46 17.92 9.10
N LYS A 89 -4.85 17.96 7.83
CA LYS A 89 -3.98 18.30 6.68
C LYS A 89 -2.70 17.45 6.66
N ILE A 90 -2.88 16.15 6.79
CA ILE A 90 -1.80 15.16 6.74
C ILE A 90 -2.02 14.18 5.58
N THR A 91 -0.94 13.61 5.07
CA THR A 91 -1.00 12.57 4.05
C THR A 91 -1.64 11.29 4.62
N TYR A 92 -2.67 10.78 3.94
CA TYR A 92 -3.28 9.50 4.23
C TYR A 92 -2.43 8.37 3.66
N ALA A 93 -1.59 7.75 4.50
CA ALA A 93 -0.58 6.81 4.04
C ALA A 93 -0.40 5.61 4.98
N SER A 94 0.05 4.49 4.39
CA SER A 94 0.43 3.27 5.09
C SER A 94 1.94 3.11 5.16
N PRO A 95 2.49 2.54 6.24
CA PRO A 95 3.90 2.17 6.29
C PRO A 95 4.18 1.01 5.32
N ILE A 96 5.32 1.06 4.65
CA ILE A 96 5.84 -0.03 3.81
C ILE A 96 6.84 -0.81 4.63
N PHE A 97 6.67 -2.12 4.70
CA PHE A 97 7.56 -3.05 5.38
C PHE A 97 8.27 -3.96 4.39
N LEU A 98 9.53 -4.20 4.63
CA LEU A 98 10.37 -5.12 3.87
C LEU A 98 11.05 -6.11 4.82
N GLU A 99 10.91 -7.38 4.52
CA GLU A 99 11.64 -8.45 5.18
C GLU A 99 12.97 -8.68 4.47
N VAL A 100 14.04 -8.67 5.25
CA VAL A 100 15.43 -8.73 4.77
C VAL A 100 16.19 -9.81 5.50
N ASN A 101 16.94 -10.62 4.75
CA ASN A 101 17.86 -11.63 5.29
C ASN A 101 19.30 -11.29 4.93
N ALA A 102 20.17 -11.26 5.93
CA ALA A 102 21.62 -11.09 5.75
C ALA A 102 22.34 -12.45 5.78
N TYR A 103 23.24 -12.65 4.83
CA TYR A 103 24.06 -13.83 4.70
C TYR A 103 25.54 -13.46 4.73
N VAL A 104 26.33 -14.20 5.50
CA VAL A 104 27.78 -14.11 5.56
C VAL A 104 28.37 -15.46 5.17
N ASP A 105 29.20 -15.50 4.15
CA ASP A 105 29.84 -16.73 3.63
C ASP A 105 28.83 -17.87 3.41
N GLY A 106 27.65 -17.53 2.90
CA GLY A 106 26.57 -18.46 2.59
C GLY A 106 25.68 -18.86 3.78
N LEU A 107 25.99 -18.42 5.01
CA LEU A 107 25.18 -18.68 6.20
C LEU A 107 24.29 -17.49 6.54
N GLN A 108 23.02 -17.75 6.79
CA GLN A 108 22.10 -16.70 7.25
C GLN A 108 22.47 -16.29 8.68
N VAL A 109 22.84 -15.03 8.86
CA VAL A 109 23.25 -14.48 10.15
C VAL A 109 22.14 -13.66 10.80
N GLU A 110 21.26 -13.04 10.01
CA GLU A 110 20.20 -12.19 10.53
C GLU A 110 18.99 -12.22 9.61
N SER A 111 17.79 -12.08 10.22
CA SER A 111 16.52 -11.85 9.54
C SER A 111 15.75 -10.79 10.29
N PHE A 112 15.35 -9.74 9.61
CA PHE A 112 14.60 -8.65 10.23
C PHE A 112 13.59 -8.03 9.26
N THR A 113 12.59 -7.39 9.84
CA THR A 113 11.61 -6.58 9.11
C THR A 113 11.86 -5.11 9.39
N THR A 114 11.98 -4.32 8.36
CA THR A 114 12.18 -2.88 8.48
C THR A 114 11.10 -2.08 7.76
N GLN A 115 10.75 -0.93 8.30
CA GLN A 115 9.90 0.03 7.61
C GLN A 115 10.78 0.87 6.68
N ILE A 116 10.58 0.74 5.37
CA ILE A 116 11.38 1.44 4.34
C ILE A 116 10.78 2.75 3.88
N GLY A 117 9.51 3.01 4.21
CA GLY A 117 8.83 4.24 3.79
C GLY A 117 7.36 4.25 4.14
N LYS A 118 6.65 5.18 3.50
CA LYS A 118 5.18 5.29 3.56
C LYS A 118 4.63 5.40 2.15
N LEU A 119 3.52 4.71 1.90
CA LEU A 119 2.79 4.76 0.63
C LEU A 119 1.47 5.49 0.85
N PRO A 120 1.18 6.59 0.12
CA PRO A 120 -0.16 7.16 0.09
C PRO A 120 -1.18 6.12 -0.33
N VAL A 121 -2.30 6.03 0.39
CA VAL A 121 -3.34 5.03 0.15
C VAL A 121 -4.52 5.68 -0.56
N MET A 122 -4.94 5.05 -1.65
CA MET A 122 -6.11 5.50 -2.41
C MET A 122 -7.38 5.25 -1.59
N VAL A 123 -8.19 6.29 -1.44
CA VAL A 123 -9.48 6.23 -0.71
C VAL A 123 -10.39 5.19 -1.38
N ARG A 124 -11.03 4.35 -0.58
CA ARG A 124 -11.90 3.21 -0.98
C ARG A 124 -11.18 2.03 -1.65
N SER A 125 -9.84 2.02 -1.73
CA SER A 125 -9.10 0.82 -2.14
C SER A 125 -9.20 -0.29 -1.08
N LYS A 126 -8.76 -1.51 -1.39
CA LYS A 126 -8.70 -2.63 -0.43
C LYS A 126 -7.82 -2.33 0.79
N HIS A 127 -6.82 -1.46 0.62
CA HIS A 127 -5.88 -1.05 1.66
C HIS A 127 -6.35 0.17 2.46
N CYS A 128 -7.48 0.75 2.10
CA CYS A 128 -8.10 1.87 2.81
C CYS A 128 -8.87 1.38 4.04
N ASN A 129 -8.76 2.09 5.17
CA ASN A 129 -9.50 1.77 6.39
C ASN A 129 -11.04 1.91 6.25
N LEU A 130 -11.51 2.43 5.12
CA LEU A 130 -12.94 2.46 4.77
C LEU A 130 -13.40 1.24 3.98
N HIS A 131 -12.48 0.32 3.62
CA HIS A 131 -12.82 -0.84 2.81
C HIS A 131 -13.80 -1.76 3.57
N GLY A 132 -14.89 -2.12 2.90
CA GLY A 132 -15.89 -3.05 3.47
C GLY A 132 -16.83 -2.42 4.50
N LEU A 133 -16.68 -1.15 4.88
CA LEU A 133 -17.58 -0.48 5.79
C LEU A 133 -18.95 -0.22 5.14
N LYS A 134 -20.01 -0.40 5.93
CA LYS A 134 -21.38 -0.11 5.54
C LYS A 134 -21.66 1.40 5.61
N ARG A 135 -22.80 1.81 5.03
CA ARG A 135 -23.23 3.20 4.97
C ARG A 135 -23.23 3.88 6.35
N ASP A 136 -23.80 3.22 7.35
CA ASP A 136 -23.92 3.78 8.71
C ASP A 136 -22.54 3.92 9.39
N GLU A 137 -21.65 2.93 9.20
CA GLU A 137 -20.29 2.95 9.71
C GLU A 137 -19.44 4.06 9.08
N LEU A 138 -19.66 4.36 7.80
CA LEU A 138 -19.01 5.48 7.11
C LEU A 138 -19.43 6.83 7.70
N ILE A 139 -20.74 7.00 7.94
CA ILE A 139 -21.28 8.22 8.56
C ILE A 139 -20.72 8.41 9.96
N GLU A 140 -20.59 7.35 10.75
CA GLU A 140 -19.96 7.39 12.09
C GLU A 140 -18.49 7.85 12.04
N LYS A 141 -17.76 7.53 10.95
CA LYS A 141 -16.39 7.99 10.72
C LYS A 141 -16.33 9.40 10.11
N GLY A 142 -17.48 10.05 9.86
CA GLY A 142 -17.58 11.36 9.26
C GLY A 142 -17.36 11.38 7.74
N GLU A 143 -17.37 10.20 7.11
CA GLU A 143 -17.20 10.09 5.66
C GLU A 143 -18.54 10.21 4.93
N ASP A 144 -18.51 10.76 3.72
CA ASP A 144 -19.65 10.76 2.82
C ASP A 144 -19.86 9.33 2.25
N PRO A 145 -21.02 8.70 2.51
CA PRO A 145 -21.29 7.36 1.99
C PRO A 145 -21.37 7.30 0.46
N ASP A 146 -21.66 8.43 -0.19
CA ASP A 146 -21.81 8.54 -1.64
C ASP A 146 -20.48 8.89 -2.33
N ASP A 147 -19.41 9.18 -1.56
CA ASP A 147 -18.06 9.32 -2.08
C ASP A 147 -17.49 7.94 -2.50
N LEU A 148 -17.27 7.81 -3.80
CA LEU A 148 -16.74 6.57 -4.41
C LEU A 148 -15.23 6.39 -4.21
N GLY A 149 -14.51 7.40 -3.71
CA GLY A 149 -13.06 7.37 -3.56
C GLY A 149 -12.29 7.45 -4.88
N GLY A 150 -11.17 6.72 -4.98
CA GLY A 150 -10.34 6.69 -6.19
C GLY A 150 -9.36 7.86 -6.32
N TYR A 151 -9.05 8.52 -5.20
CA TYR A 151 -8.09 9.63 -5.10
C TYR A 151 -7.20 9.48 -3.87
N PHE A 152 -6.13 10.28 -3.81
CA PHE A 152 -5.21 10.35 -2.68
C PHE A 152 -5.42 11.65 -1.88
N ILE A 153 -5.13 11.58 -0.59
CA ILE A 153 -5.06 12.72 0.32
C ILE A 153 -3.57 12.91 0.66
N LEU A 154 -3.00 14.01 0.14
CA LEU A 154 -1.56 14.32 0.24
C LEU A 154 -1.31 15.52 1.14
#